data_94a96af7882fcccc0d044be13bd68d3e
#
_entry.id   94a96af7882fcccc0d044be13bd68d3e
#
_cell.length_a   1.000
_cell.length_b   1.000
_cell.length_c   1.000
_cell.angle_alpha   90.00
_cell.angle_beta   90.00
_cell.angle_gamma   90.00
#
_symmetry.space_group_name_H-M   'P 1'
#
loop_
_entity.id
_entity.type
_entity.pdbx_description
1 polymer ?
#
loop_
_entity_poly.entity_id
_entity_poly.type
_entity_poly.pdbx_seq_one_letter_code
_entity_poly.pdbx_strand_id
1 'polypeptide(L)'
;MNEKQLAAATKNMIEWLAHPSELGHNVAKISLYDTFILDGLTYYVFKYKERLIGSKWMLGVCGGYEENSLENCGHTFSEMQEFNEESAIEDSIKLVNLVKDYWIEEANTGTFIGFILLKDNKFNARLIVEKLEEKFNLKLDLKDDDIKEDSIVTSIGDTIFSISLMNGKILEEELYEAASNNYMCPEIKDRIKEHNAHILVAVIDKNNDVRDTAILFVKGMGTCATLDNALGVYVNGTIYEPNMYYDLSTITNEEECIPIDNLVWINLLHENDTFSGYTNGLVSLGYDEIEVLDAKSSPQELRNFIYDMVSYVIYYDVTLKDGETIGFSEDDIHTIELSKGKFVDGNSLKISFNSK
;
A
#
# COMPACT_ATOMS: atom_id res chain seq x y z
N MET A 1 -3.97 -33.76 -9.06
CA MET A 1 -4.62 -33.37 -7.78
C MET A 1 -3.90 -34.08 -6.64
N ASN A 2 -3.46 -33.32 -5.63
CA ASN A 2 -2.76 -33.86 -4.47
C ASN A 2 -3.77 -34.24 -3.38
N GLU A 3 -3.90 -35.54 -3.08
CA GLU A 3 -4.90 -36.08 -2.11
C GLU A 3 -4.70 -35.50 -0.68
N LYS A 4 -3.44 -35.25 -0.27
CA LYS A 4 -3.15 -34.69 1.05
C LYS A 4 -3.58 -33.23 1.13
N GLN A 5 -3.31 -32.44 0.09
CA GLN A 5 -3.77 -31.04 0.00
C GLN A 5 -5.29 -30.98 -0.05
N LEU A 6 -5.95 -31.82 -0.82
CA LEU A 6 -7.42 -31.88 -0.87
C LEU A 6 -8.02 -32.20 0.51
N ALA A 7 -7.44 -33.14 1.23
CA ALA A 7 -7.90 -33.50 2.57
C ALA A 7 -7.73 -32.32 3.56
N ALA A 8 -6.58 -31.62 3.49
CA ALA A 8 -6.32 -30.42 4.30
C ALA A 8 -7.28 -29.29 3.93
N ALA A 9 -7.45 -28.99 2.63
CA ALA A 9 -8.37 -27.96 2.15
C ALA A 9 -9.82 -28.22 2.57
N THR A 10 -10.26 -29.48 2.48
CA THR A 10 -11.61 -29.87 2.90
C THR A 10 -11.80 -29.66 4.41
N LYS A 11 -10.81 -30.03 5.22
CA LYS A 11 -10.83 -29.82 6.66
C LYS A 11 -10.88 -28.35 7.01
N ASN A 12 -9.98 -27.56 6.45
CA ASN A 12 -9.90 -26.11 6.67
C ASN A 12 -11.22 -25.42 6.29
N MET A 13 -11.81 -25.79 5.14
CA MET A 13 -13.09 -25.23 4.70
C MET A 13 -14.22 -25.51 5.68
N ILE A 14 -14.30 -26.75 6.23
CA ILE A 14 -15.33 -27.12 7.23
C ILE A 14 -15.12 -26.35 8.53
N GLU A 15 -13.89 -26.27 9.03
CA GLU A 15 -13.55 -25.58 10.28
C GLU A 15 -13.81 -24.08 10.16
N TRP A 16 -13.46 -23.46 9.03
CA TRP A 16 -13.73 -22.07 8.75
C TRP A 16 -15.24 -21.76 8.75
N LEU A 17 -16.03 -22.50 7.97
CA LEU A 17 -17.47 -22.29 7.90
C LEU A 17 -18.16 -22.51 9.26
N ALA A 18 -17.63 -23.37 10.10
CA ALA A 18 -18.16 -23.62 11.44
C ALA A 18 -17.78 -22.53 12.46
N HIS A 19 -16.84 -21.63 12.12
CA HIS A 19 -16.42 -20.56 13.02
C HIS A 19 -17.58 -19.60 13.34
N PRO A 20 -17.69 -19.06 14.58
CA PRO A 20 -18.78 -18.16 14.98
C PRO A 20 -18.90 -16.88 14.14
N SER A 21 -17.81 -16.39 13.53
CA SER A 21 -17.84 -15.23 12.63
C SER A 21 -18.44 -15.54 11.25
N GLU A 22 -18.57 -16.82 10.92
CA GLU A 22 -19.13 -17.31 9.65
C GLU A 22 -20.54 -17.88 9.89
N LEU A 23 -20.75 -19.16 9.62
CA LEU A 23 -22.06 -19.79 9.85
C LEU A 23 -22.31 -20.16 11.33
N GLY A 24 -21.25 -20.33 12.13
CA GLY A 24 -21.33 -20.73 13.54
C GLY A 24 -21.76 -22.17 13.79
N HIS A 25 -21.87 -22.97 12.73
CA HIS A 25 -22.23 -24.40 12.81
C HIS A 25 -21.71 -25.17 11.58
N ASN A 26 -21.62 -26.49 11.72
CA ASN A 26 -21.19 -27.34 10.61
C ASN A 26 -22.18 -27.30 9.44
N VAL A 27 -21.66 -27.23 8.22
CA VAL A 27 -22.44 -27.33 6.99
C VAL A 27 -23.04 -28.72 6.82
N ALA A 28 -24.24 -28.78 6.26
CA ALA A 28 -24.94 -30.04 6.07
C ALA A 28 -24.33 -30.90 4.93
N LYS A 29 -23.72 -30.27 3.96
CA LYS A 29 -23.04 -30.92 2.84
C LYS A 29 -21.96 -30.02 2.25
N ILE A 30 -20.79 -30.62 1.98
CA ILE A 30 -19.70 -29.99 1.23
C ILE A 30 -19.16 -31.00 0.21
N SER A 31 -18.76 -30.53 -0.94
CA SER A 31 -18.11 -31.37 -1.97
C SER A 31 -17.16 -30.54 -2.81
N LEU A 32 -16.03 -31.12 -3.15
CA LEU A 32 -15.15 -30.58 -4.17
C LEU A 32 -15.92 -30.44 -5.48
N TYR A 33 -15.75 -29.32 -6.15
CA TYR A 33 -16.25 -29.08 -7.50
C TYR A 33 -15.12 -29.20 -8.52
N ASP A 34 -14.03 -28.39 -8.33
CA ASP A 34 -12.89 -28.36 -9.24
C ASP A 34 -11.64 -27.78 -8.54
N THR A 35 -10.57 -27.61 -9.30
CA THR A 35 -9.31 -26.99 -8.87
C THR A 35 -8.79 -26.04 -9.94
N PHE A 36 -8.08 -24.99 -9.53
CA PHE A 36 -7.36 -24.12 -10.46
C PHE A 36 -5.98 -23.75 -9.90
N ILE A 37 -5.11 -23.22 -10.76
CA ILE A 37 -3.81 -22.70 -10.41
C ILE A 37 -3.82 -21.19 -10.67
N LEU A 38 -3.41 -20.41 -9.68
CA LEU A 38 -3.25 -18.97 -9.78
C LEU A 38 -1.91 -18.59 -9.13
N ASP A 39 -1.06 -17.85 -9.85
CA ASP A 39 0.28 -17.44 -9.42
C ASP A 39 1.17 -18.62 -8.94
N GLY A 40 1.04 -19.78 -9.59
CA GLY A 40 1.77 -20.99 -9.24
C GLY A 40 1.24 -21.76 -8.03
N LEU A 41 0.19 -21.26 -7.38
CA LEU A 41 -0.44 -21.89 -6.21
C LEU A 41 -1.73 -22.62 -6.60
N THR A 42 -1.99 -23.75 -5.93
CA THR A 42 -3.17 -24.58 -6.17
C THR A 42 -4.31 -24.21 -5.24
N TYR A 43 -5.51 -24.03 -5.80
CA TYR A 43 -6.75 -23.74 -5.11
C TYR A 43 -7.80 -24.81 -5.39
N TYR A 44 -8.61 -25.14 -4.37
CA TYR A 44 -9.69 -26.11 -4.40
C TYR A 44 -11.03 -25.40 -4.29
N VAL A 45 -11.90 -25.58 -5.27
CA VAL A 45 -13.24 -24.99 -5.34
C VAL A 45 -14.25 -25.95 -4.78
N PHE A 46 -14.97 -25.52 -3.77
CA PHE A 46 -16.00 -26.31 -3.10
C PHE A 46 -17.38 -25.73 -3.38
N LYS A 47 -18.38 -26.61 -3.40
CA LYS A 47 -19.77 -26.21 -3.20
C LYS A 47 -20.29 -26.79 -1.90
N TYR A 48 -20.99 -25.97 -1.12
CA TYR A 48 -21.53 -26.38 0.17
C TYR A 48 -22.98 -25.97 0.35
N LYS A 49 -23.69 -26.66 1.25
CA LYS A 49 -25.03 -26.30 1.70
C LYS A 49 -25.07 -26.16 3.20
N GLU A 50 -25.63 -25.06 3.67
CA GLU A 50 -25.85 -24.82 5.10
C GLU A 50 -26.80 -25.87 5.69
N ARG A 51 -27.92 -26.16 4.99
CA ARG A 51 -28.95 -27.14 5.39
C ARG A 51 -29.24 -28.12 4.25
N LEU A 52 -29.65 -29.34 4.60
CA LEU A 52 -29.96 -30.34 3.59
C LEU A 52 -31.17 -29.97 2.72
N ILE A 53 -32.16 -29.30 3.31
CA ILE A 53 -33.42 -28.89 2.66
C ILE A 53 -33.55 -27.39 2.76
N GLY A 54 -33.90 -26.73 1.63
CA GLY A 54 -34.20 -25.30 1.56
C GLY A 54 -33.00 -24.38 1.39
N SER A 55 -31.74 -24.86 1.49
CA SER A 55 -30.56 -24.05 1.20
C SER A 55 -30.11 -24.19 -0.24
N LYS A 56 -29.64 -23.10 -0.81
CA LYS A 56 -28.94 -23.08 -2.11
C LYS A 56 -27.55 -23.68 -1.96
N TRP A 57 -26.92 -24.01 -3.07
CA TRP A 57 -25.50 -24.29 -3.09
C TRP A 57 -24.72 -22.98 -3.04
N MET A 58 -23.74 -22.93 -2.16
CA MET A 58 -22.86 -21.78 -1.98
C MET A 58 -21.46 -22.14 -2.47
N LEU A 59 -20.72 -21.13 -2.94
CA LEU A 59 -19.35 -21.23 -3.37
C LEU A 59 -18.41 -21.10 -2.17
N GLY A 60 -17.33 -21.88 -2.17
CA GLY A 60 -16.23 -21.74 -1.24
C GLY A 60 -14.92 -22.14 -1.89
N VAL A 61 -13.85 -21.46 -1.53
CA VAL A 61 -12.51 -21.73 -2.06
C VAL A 61 -11.53 -21.90 -0.91
N CYS A 62 -10.69 -22.91 -1.00
CA CYS A 62 -9.58 -23.11 -0.06
C CYS A 62 -8.32 -23.47 -0.84
N GLY A 63 -7.20 -22.80 -0.56
CA GLY A 63 -6.00 -23.06 -1.33
C GLY A 63 -4.82 -22.19 -0.97
N GLY A 64 -4.01 -21.88 -1.96
CA GLY A 64 -2.71 -21.26 -1.79
C GLY A 64 -1.61 -22.28 -1.53
N TYR A 65 -1.81 -23.53 -1.98
CA TYR A 65 -0.86 -24.61 -1.78
C TYR A 65 0.25 -24.57 -2.83
N GLU A 66 1.49 -24.53 -2.38
CA GLU A 66 2.65 -24.78 -3.23
C GLU A 66 2.68 -26.27 -3.66
N GLU A 67 3.41 -26.56 -4.74
CA GLU A 67 3.53 -27.92 -5.24
C GLU A 67 4.15 -28.84 -4.17
N ASN A 68 3.43 -29.87 -3.79
CA ASN A 68 3.82 -30.88 -2.79
C ASN A 68 4.07 -30.38 -1.36
N SER A 69 3.67 -29.14 -1.01
CA SER A 69 3.74 -28.59 0.34
C SER A 69 2.36 -28.53 1.00
N LEU A 70 2.35 -28.63 2.34
CA LEU A 70 1.21 -28.34 3.20
C LEU A 70 1.51 -27.15 4.13
N GLU A 71 2.72 -26.59 4.05
CA GLU A 71 3.14 -25.43 4.83
C GLU A 71 2.71 -24.14 4.14
N ASN A 72 2.41 -23.11 4.93
CA ASN A 72 1.99 -21.78 4.46
C ASN A 72 0.82 -21.78 3.47
N CYS A 73 -0.16 -22.64 3.71
CA CYS A 73 -1.25 -22.90 2.79
C CYS A 73 -2.57 -23.06 3.54
N GLY A 74 -3.67 -23.11 2.79
CA GLY A 74 -5.00 -23.40 3.34
C GLY A 74 -5.81 -22.16 3.70
N HIS A 75 -5.54 -21.04 3.06
CA HIS A 75 -6.45 -19.89 3.14
C HIS A 75 -7.83 -20.29 2.64
N THR A 76 -8.86 -19.94 3.41
CA THR A 76 -10.25 -20.18 3.06
C THR A 76 -10.91 -18.88 2.68
N PHE A 77 -11.58 -18.90 1.55
CA PHE A 77 -12.29 -17.74 0.99
C PHE A 77 -13.77 -18.11 0.86
N SER A 78 -14.64 -17.36 1.51
CA SER A 78 -16.08 -17.56 1.41
C SER A 78 -16.79 -16.23 1.66
N GLU A 79 -17.33 -15.66 0.64
CA GLU A 79 -18.24 -14.50 0.70
C GLU A 79 -19.64 -14.99 0.36
N MET A 80 -20.30 -15.75 1.15
CA MET A 80 -21.69 -16.20 1.01
C MET A 80 -22.29 -16.10 -0.41
N GLN A 81 -21.44 -16.32 -1.44
CA GLN A 81 -21.82 -16.24 -2.84
C GLN A 81 -22.55 -17.53 -3.26
N GLU A 82 -23.63 -17.37 -4.02
CA GLU A 82 -24.37 -18.52 -4.58
C GLU A 82 -23.51 -19.24 -5.62
N PHE A 83 -23.40 -20.55 -5.53
CA PHE A 83 -22.64 -21.37 -6.47
C PHE A 83 -23.35 -21.42 -7.83
N ASN A 84 -22.66 -21.03 -8.89
CA ASN A 84 -23.07 -21.17 -10.27
C ASN A 84 -22.07 -22.05 -11.04
N GLU A 85 -22.53 -23.15 -11.62
CA GLU A 85 -21.66 -24.13 -12.30
C GLU A 85 -20.94 -23.54 -13.52
N GLU A 86 -21.56 -22.58 -14.22
CA GLU A 86 -21.00 -21.97 -15.44
C GLU A 86 -19.87 -20.96 -15.14
N SER A 87 -19.93 -20.28 -13.99
CA SER A 87 -18.96 -19.24 -13.60
C SER A 87 -18.09 -19.60 -12.38
N ALA A 88 -18.28 -20.78 -11.78
CA ALA A 88 -17.65 -21.14 -10.50
C ALA A 88 -16.13 -20.92 -10.44
N ILE A 89 -15.39 -21.23 -11.50
CA ILE A 89 -13.93 -21.03 -11.54
C ILE A 89 -13.60 -19.53 -11.65
N GLU A 90 -14.27 -18.79 -12.52
CA GLU A 90 -14.08 -17.36 -12.68
C GLU A 90 -14.42 -16.60 -11.39
N ASP A 91 -15.55 -16.93 -10.76
CA ASP A 91 -15.96 -16.35 -9.48
C ASP A 91 -14.98 -16.69 -8.36
N SER A 92 -14.42 -17.93 -8.36
CA SER A 92 -13.38 -18.33 -7.41
C SER A 92 -12.08 -17.53 -7.58
N ILE A 93 -11.66 -17.27 -8.80
CA ILE A 93 -10.48 -16.44 -9.10
C ILE A 93 -10.71 -15.00 -8.64
N LYS A 94 -11.88 -14.43 -8.92
CA LYS A 94 -12.25 -13.10 -8.44
C LYS A 94 -12.22 -13.01 -6.91
N LEU A 95 -12.81 -13.99 -6.22
CA LEU A 95 -12.81 -14.05 -4.76
C LEU A 95 -11.40 -14.14 -4.17
N VAL A 96 -10.52 -14.98 -4.73
CA VAL A 96 -9.14 -15.10 -4.28
C VAL A 96 -8.37 -13.79 -4.48
N ASN A 97 -8.52 -13.14 -5.62
CA ASN A 97 -7.87 -11.86 -5.88
C ASN A 97 -8.38 -10.78 -4.94
N LEU A 98 -9.70 -10.65 -4.76
CA LEU A 98 -10.29 -9.68 -3.83
C LEU A 98 -9.73 -9.82 -2.41
N VAL A 99 -9.64 -11.06 -1.90
CA VAL A 99 -9.12 -11.30 -0.54
C VAL A 99 -7.60 -11.10 -0.46
N LYS A 100 -6.85 -11.43 -1.52
CA LYS A 100 -5.41 -11.12 -1.58
C LYS A 100 -5.17 -9.62 -1.57
N ASP A 101 -5.91 -8.87 -2.37
CA ASP A 101 -5.81 -7.41 -2.44
C ASP A 101 -6.13 -6.78 -1.08
N TYR A 102 -7.22 -7.22 -0.43
CA TYR A 102 -7.58 -6.78 0.93
C TYR A 102 -6.47 -7.05 1.96
N TRP A 103 -5.85 -8.24 1.93
CA TRP A 103 -4.77 -8.55 2.87
C TRP A 103 -3.48 -7.78 2.60
N ILE A 104 -3.19 -7.47 1.35
CA ILE A 104 -2.06 -6.62 0.98
C ILE A 104 -2.29 -5.19 1.50
N GLU A 105 -3.50 -4.66 1.32
CA GLU A 105 -3.89 -3.34 1.81
C GLU A 105 -3.84 -3.28 3.35
N GLU A 106 -4.46 -4.24 4.06
CA GLU A 106 -4.41 -4.31 5.52
C GLU A 106 -2.98 -4.50 6.05
N ALA A 107 -2.16 -5.29 5.36
CA ALA A 107 -0.77 -5.50 5.75
C ALA A 107 0.09 -4.24 5.59
N ASN A 108 -0.25 -3.36 4.64
CA ASN A 108 0.50 -2.14 4.35
C ASN A 108 0.00 -0.93 5.14
N THR A 109 -1.26 -0.90 5.55
CA THR A 109 -1.81 0.20 6.36
C THR A 109 -1.02 0.39 7.65
N GLY A 110 -0.60 1.62 7.95
CA GLY A 110 0.24 1.95 9.11
C GLY A 110 1.70 1.51 8.96
N THR A 111 2.11 1.11 7.76
CA THR A 111 3.50 0.77 7.44
C THR A 111 4.06 1.79 6.46
N PHE A 112 5.07 2.54 6.91
CA PHE A 112 5.74 3.55 6.11
C PHE A 112 7.21 3.22 5.99
N ILE A 113 7.71 3.13 4.75
CA ILE A 113 9.10 2.81 4.44
C ILE A 113 9.61 3.78 3.38
N GLY A 114 10.82 4.29 3.59
CA GLY A 114 11.50 5.16 2.63
C GLY A 114 13.00 5.10 2.79
N PHE A 115 13.71 5.67 1.82
CA PHE A 115 15.17 5.60 1.76
C PHE A 115 15.77 6.98 1.51
N ILE A 116 16.87 7.26 2.19
CA ILE A 116 17.72 8.42 1.88
C ILE A 116 18.96 7.91 1.16
N LEU A 117 19.10 8.28 -0.10
CA LEU A 117 20.26 7.92 -0.92
C LEU A 117 21.46 8.75 -0.47
N LEU A 118 22.56 8.08 -0.12
CA LEU A 118 23.76 8.72 0.41
C LEU A 118 24.94 8.63 -0.56
N LYS A 119 25.74 9.69 -0.62
CA LYS A 119 27.01 9.72 -1.36
C LYS A 119 28.05 8.76 -0.76
N ASP A 120 28.08 8.62 0.53
CA ASP A 120 28.97 7.76 1.29
C ASP A 120 28.25 7.17 2.51
N ASN A 121 28.86 6.21 3.19
CA ASN A 121 28.28 5.52 4.33
C ASN A 121 28.53 6.23 5.68
N LYS A 122 28.75 7.53 5.67
CA LYS A 122 28.83 8.30 6.91
C LYS A 122 27.47 8.40 7.55
N PHE A 123 27.35 7.85 8.73
CA PHE A 123 26.15 7.84 9.55
C PHE A 123 26.51 8.19 10.99
N ASN A 124 25.70 9.03 11.60
CA ASN A 124 25.86 9.38 13.01
C ASN A 124 24.48 9.39 13.69
N ALA A 125 24.16 8.29 14.36
CA ALA A 125 22.88 8.11 15.03
C ALA A 125 22.58 9.23 16.05
N ARG A 126 23.58 9.65 16.83
CA ARG A 126 23.39 10.73 17.83
C ARG A 126 23.06 12.07 17.19
N LEU A 127 23.76 12.41 16.10
CA LEU A 127 23.46 13.63 15.34
C LEU A 127 22.04 13.60 14.77
N ILE A 128 21.55 12.44 14.31
CA ILE A 128 20.19 12.29 13.82
C ILE A 128 19.18 12.53 14.96
N VAL A 129 19.41 11.97 16.14
CA VAL A 129 18.57 12.20 17.32
C VAL A 129 18.54 13.68 17.72
N GLU A 130 19.70 14.34 17.75
CA GLU A 130 19.78 15.78 18.02
C GLU A 130 19.02 16.61 16.99
N LYS A 131 19.12 16.25 15.70
CA LYS A 131 18.38 16.92 14.63
C LYS A 131 16.86 16.65 14.68
N LEU A 132 16.40 15.46 15.10
CA LEU A 132 14.97 15.18 15.31
C LEU A 132 14.38 16.10 16.37
N GLU A 133 15.07 16.31 17.48
CA GLU A 133 14.64 17.25 18.51
C GLU A 133 14.72 18.70 18.01
N GLU A 134 15.82 19.10 17.35
CA GLU A 134 16.01 20.48 16.86
C GLU A 134 14.99 20.86 15.79
N LYS A 135 14.74 20.00 14.79
CA LYS A 135 13.93 20.32 13.62
C LYS A 135 12.43 20.10 13.82
N PHE A 136 12.08 19.06 14.59
CA PHE A 136 10.69 18.60 14.71
C PHE A 136 10.20 18.54 16.17
N ASN A 137 10.97 19.03 17.14
CA ASN A 137 10.67 18.93 18.57
C ASN A 137 10.33 17.48 19.01
N LEU A 138 10.90 16.48 18.32
CA LEU A 138 10.66 15.08 18.57
C LEU A 138 11.75 14.53 19.50
N LYS A 139 11.36 14.33 20.77
CA LYS A 139 12.22 13.70 21.78
C LYS A 139 11.96 12.21 21.83
N LEU A 140 13.01 11.43 21.54
CA LEU A 140 12.96 9.99 21.68
C LEU A 140 13.45 9.58 23.09
N ASP A 141 12.66 8.75 23.78
CA ASP A 141 13.09 8.13 25.06
C ASP A 141 13.93 6.89 24.74
N LEU A 142 15.22 7.09 24.50
CA LEU A 142 16.14 6.08 23.99
C LEU A 142 16.87 5.40 25.15
N LYS A 143 16.93 4.06 25.09
CA LYS A 143 17.78 3.23 25.93
C LYS A 143 19.13 3.01 25.25
N ASP A 144 20.13 2.56 26.02
CA ASP A 144 21.49 2.32 25.48
C ASP A 144 21.50 1.33 24.30
N ASP A 145 20.58 0.36 24.28
CA ASP A 145 20.49 -0.64 23.22
C ASP A 145 19.73 -0.14 21.97
N ASP A 146 19.03 0.98 22.05
CA ASP A 146 18.23 1.54 20.93
C ASP A 146 19.11 2.27 19.90
N ILE A 147 20.32 2.69 20.30
CA ILE A 147 21.31 3.37 19.46
C ILE A 147 22.51 2.46 19.25
N LYS A 148 22.77 2.14 17.97
CA LYS A 148 23.98 1.44 17.52
C LYS A 148 24.81 2.36 16.63
N GLU A 149 25.97 1.86 16.20
CA GLU A 149 26.86 2.61 15.31
C GLU A 149 26.20 2.95 13.96
N ASP A 150 25.32 2.05 13.49
CA ASP A 150 24.67 2.08 12.18
C ASP A 150 23.14 2.16 12.24
N SER A 151 22.53 2.26 13.43
CA SER A 151 21.07 2.25 13.53
C SER A 151 20.52 2.91 14.80
N ILE A 152 19.28 3.39 14.67
CA ILE A 152 18.39 3.79 15.76
C ILE A 152 17.15 2.92 15.60
N VAL A 153 16.81 2.10 16.62
CA VAL A 153 15.60 1.30 16.61
C VAL A 153 14.94 1.42 17.98
N THR A 154 13.78 2.01 18.03
CA THR A 154 13.05 2.21 19.30
C THR A 154 11.55 2.02 19.10
N SER A 155 10.82 1.99 20.21
CA SER A 155 9.36 1.98 20.20
C SER A 155 8.82 3.23 20.87
N ILE A 156 7.84 3.84 20.24
CA ILE A 156 7.09 4.99 20.77
C ILE A 156 5.65 4.48 20.97
N GLY A 157 5.31 4.10 22.20
CA GLY A 157 4.11 3.29 22.46
C GLY A 157 4.22 1.93 21.76
N ASP A 158 3.24 1.60 20.92
CA ASP A 158 3.22 0.36 20.12
C ASP A 158 3.86 0.54 18.73
N THR A 159 4.27 1.77 18.37
CA THR A 159 4.87 2.09 17.08
C THR A 159 6.36 1.77 17.09
N ILE A 160 6.83 0.99 16.11
CA ILE A 160 8.26 0.76 15.86
C ILE A 160 8.79 1.89 14.99
N PHE A 161 9.83 2.59 15.44
CA PHE A 161 10.54 3.62 14.70
C PHE A 161 11.98 3.18 14.46
N SER A 162 12.39 3.12 13.21
CA SER A 162 13.71 2.68 12.79
C SER A 162 14.35 3.60 11.78
N ILE A 163 15.62 3.96 12.01
CA ILE A 163 16.51 4.64 11.06
C ILE A 163 17.80 3.84 11.00
N SER A 164 18.11 3.21 9.89
CA SER A 164 19.22 2.27 9.78
C SER A 164 20.05 2.51 8.52
N LEU A 165 21.38 2.57 8.68
CA LEU A 165 22.30 2.65 7.55
C LEU A 165 22.40 1.29 6.85
N MET A 166 22.22 1.29 5.55
CA MET A 166 22.44 0.17 4.66
C MET A 166 23.69 0.41 3.82
N ASN A 167 24.72 -0.43 4.04
CA ASN A 167 25.98 -0.37 3.30
C ASN A 167 25.83 -1.05 1.94
N GLY A 168 25.20 -0.36 0.98
CA GLY A 168 24.98 -0.87 -0.36
C GLY A 168 24.18 0.09 -1.21
N LYS A 169 24.24 -0.13 -2.52
CA LYS A 169 23.44 0.60 -3.50
C LYS A 169 22.06 -0.05 -3.64
N ILE A 170 21.05 0.76 -3.88
CA ILE A 170 19.79 0.31 -4.46
C ILE A 170 20.02 0.08 -5.96
N LEU A 171 19.27 -0.82 -6.58
CA LEU A 171 19.42 -1.16 -8.00
C LEU A 171 19.29 0.07 -8.88
N GLU A 172 20.22 0.26 -9.80
CA GLU A 172 20.26 1.45 -10.67
C GLU A 172 19.03 1.58 -11.56
N GLU A 173 18.46 0.46 -12.02
CA GLU A 173 17.24 0.43 -12.84
C GLU A 173 16.05 0.96 -12.07
N GLU A 174 15.85 0.51 -10.82
CA GLU A 174 14.80 0.95 -9.91
C GLU A 174 14.90 2.45 -9.63
N LEU A 175 16.10 2.94 -9.28
CA LEU A 175 16.30 4.37 -9.03
C LEU A 175 16.14 5.22 -10.27
N TYR A 176 16.52 4.71 -11.44
CA TYR A 176 16.34 5.45 -12.71
C TYR A 176 14.85 5.61 -13.04
N GLU A 177 14.05 4.57 -12.84
CA GLU A 177 12.61 4.61 -13.01
C GLU A 177 11.97 5.60 -12.03
N ALA A 178 12.25 5.48 -10.73
CA ALA A 178 11.74 6.38 -9.69
C ALA A 178 12.15 7.86 -9.93
N ALA A 179 13.39 8.10 -10.35
CA ALA A 179 13.84 9.45 -10.69
C ALA A 179 13.15 9.99 -11.97
N SER A 180 12.73 9.10 -12.86
CA SER A 180 12.00 9.49 -14.08
C SER A 180 10.59 9.98 -13.78
N ASN A 181 10.02 9.51 -12.69
CA ASN A 181 8.70 9.94 -12.22
C ASN A 181 8.71 11.33 -11.58
N ASN A 182 9.88 11.88 -11.22
CA ASN A 182 9.96 13.22 -10.68
C ASN A 182 9.98 14.29 -11.77
N TYR A 183 8.82 14.87 -12.07
CA TYR A 183 8.69 15.98 -13.02
C TYR A 183 9.03 17.34 -12.39
N MET A 184 9.19 17.44 -11.06
CA MET A 184 9.52 18.67 -10.35
C MET A 184 11.04 18.94 -10.33
N CYS A 185 11.87 17.86 -10.34
CA CYS A 185 13.33 17.95 -10.28
C CYS A 185 13.96 16.94 -11.27
N PRO A 186 13.92 17.19 -12.59
CA PRO A 186 14.46 16.26 -13.60
C PRO A 186 15.96 15.96 -13.44
N GLU A 187 16.73 16.90 -12.88
CA GLU A 187 18.16 16.78 -12.61
C GLU A 187 18.52 15.79 -11.51
N ILE A 188 17.54 15.32 -10.74
CA ILE A 188 17.77 14.32 -9.67
C ILE A 188 18.41 13.05 -10.22
N LYS A 189 18.12 12.68 -11.48
CA LYS A 189 18.68 11.53 -12.19
C LYS A 189 20.22 11.55 -12.23
N ASP A 190 20.82 12.72 -12.40
CA ASP A 190 22.28 12.85 -12.44
C ASP A 190 22.88 12.80 -11.03
N ARG A 191 22.21 13.42 -10.07
CA ARG A 191 22.66 13.50 -8.69
C ARG A 191 22.74 12.11 -8.01
N ILE A 192 21.74 11.27 -8.22
CA ILE A 192 21.66 9.94 -7.58
C ILE A 192 22.68 8.93 -8.15
N LYS A 193 23.31 9.17 -9.29
CA LYS A 193 24.37 8.30 -9.81
C LYS A 193 25.56 8.14 -8.86
N GLU A 194 25.76 9.12 -7.99
CA GLU A 194 26.87 9.13 -7.03
C GLU A 194 26.56 8.35 -5.73
N HIS A 195 25.32 7.82 -5.55
CA HIS A 195 24.97 7.14 -4.32
C HIS A 195 25.79 5.84 -4.15
N ASN A 196 26.19 5.56 -2.90
CA ASN A 196 26.97 4.39 -2.54
C ASN A 196 26.41 3.64 -1.33
N ALA A 197 25.53 4.27 -0.58
CA ALA A 197 24.85 3.73 0.59
C ALA A 197 23.45 4.38 0.68
N HIS A 198 22.60 3.89 1.56
CA HIS A 198 21.33 4.51 1.85
C HIS A 198 20.94 4.34 3.32
N ILE A 199 20.09 5.21 3.82
CA ILE A 199 19.40 5.04 5.10
C ILE A 199 18.01 4.49 4.80
N LEU A 200 17.65 3.41 5.49
CA LEU A 200 16.26 2.94 5.60
C LEU A 200 15.59 3.67 6.76
N VAL A 201 14.48 4.32 6.51
CA VAL A 201 13.57 4.81 7.55
C VAL A 201 12.29 3.97 7.48
N ALA A 202 11.92 3.35 8.59
CA ALA A 202 10.69 2.56 8.69
C ALA A 202 9.93 2.94 9.96
N VAL A 203 8.62 3.15 9.81
CA VAL A 203 7.69 3.34 10.92
C VAL A 203 6.53 2.38 10.72
N ILE A 204 6.30 1.53 11.71
CA ILE A 204 5.33 0.44 11.62
C ILE A 204 4.45 0.46 12.86
N ASP A 205 3.18 0.66 12.65
CA ASP A 205 2.15 0.57 13.69
C ASP A 205 0.82 0.13 13.08
N LYS A 206 0.15 -0.79 13.76
CA LYS A 206 -1.15 -1.31 13.33
C LYS A 206 -2.27 -1.02 14.34
N ASN A 207 -1.96 -0.38 15.45
CA ASN A 207 -2.88 -0.22 16.58
C ASN A 207 -3.23 1.24 16.89
N ASN A 208 -2.44 2.20 16.40
CA ASN A 208 -2.62 3.63 16.64
C ASN A 208 -3.24 4.35 15.43
N ASP A 209 -3.37 5.66 15.56
CA ASP A 209 -3.78 6.51 14.45
C ASP A 209 -2.71 6.49 13.35
N VAL A 210 -3.10 6.05 12.15
CA VAL A 210 -2.24 5.98 10.97
C VAL A 210 -1.64 7.35 10.63
N ARG A 211 -2.34 8.45 10.94
CA ARG A 211 -1.88 9.83 10.72
C ARG A 211 -0.68 10.16 11.60
N ASP A 212 -0.72 9.79 12.88
CA ASP A 212 0.41 10.02 13.81
C ASP A 212 1.64 9.22 13.36
N THR A 213 1.42 7.98 12.90
CA THR A 213 2.46 7.11 12.33
C THR A 213 3.07 7.72 11.06
N ALA A 214 2.25 8.25 10.16
CA ALA A 214 2.69 8.96 8.96
C ALA A 214 3.49 10.22 9.26
N ILE A 215 3.04 11.04 10.22
CA ILE A 215 3.75 12.24 10.67
C ILE A 215 5.11 11.87 11.26
N LEU A 216 5.18 10.83 12.09
CA LEU A 216 6.44 10.34 12.66
C LEU A 216 7.43 9.88 11.56
N PHE A 217 6.93 9.17 10.54
CA PHE A 217 7.72 8.76 9.39
C PHE A 217 8.29 9.98 8.64
N VAL A 218 7.45 10.97 8.33
CA VAL A 218 7.87 12.17 7.60
C VAL A 218 8.91 12.98 8.40
N LYS A 219 8.78 13.07 9.74
CA LYS A 219 9.78 13.68 10.62
C LYS A 219 11.13 12.94 10.55
N GLY A 220 11.10 11.60 10.56
CA GLY A 220 12.30 10.76 10.41
C GLY A 220 12.98 10.98 9.06
N MET A 221 12.22 10.90 7.98
CA MET A 221 12.70 11.11 6.61
C MET A 221 13.23 12.55 6.40
N GLY A 222 12.46 13.56 6.83
CA GLY A 222 12.85 14.97 6.74
C GLY A 222 14.15 15.26 7.49
N THR A 223 14.33 14.66 8.68
CA THR A 223 15.57 14.78 9.44
C THR A 223 16.76 14.21 8.66
N CYS A 224 16.63 13.00 8.15
CA CYS A 224 17.70 12.34 7.38
C CYS A 224 17.98 13.06 6.05
N ALA A 225 16.98 13.70 5.44
CA ALA A 225 17.18 14.53 4.25
C ALA A 225 18.10 15.73 4.50
N THR A 226 18.25 16.21 5.75
CA THR A 226 19.17 17.32 6.09
C THR A 226 20.63 16.90 6.26
N LEU A 227 21.01 15.65 6.01
CA LEU A 227 22.38 15.21 6.11
C LEU A 227 23.20 15.72 4.91
N ASP A 228 24.45 16.16 5.17
CA ASP A 228 25.34 16.74 4.16
C ASP A 228 25.65 15.79 2.99
N ASN A 229 25.55 14.49 3.22
CA ASN A 229 25.82 13.45 2.23
C ASN A 229 24.54 12.88 1.59
N ALA A 230 23.35 13.45 1.87
CA ALA A 230 22.09 13.07 1.23
C ALA A 230 22.05 13.53 -0.23
N LEU A 231 21.73 12.61 -1.13
CA LEU A 231 21.63 12.84 -2.58
C LEU A 231 20.18 12.89 -3.06
N GLY A 232 19.29 12.13 -2.44
CA GLY A 232 17.88 12.02 -2.79
C GLY A 232 17.08 11.33 -1.70
N VAL A 233 15.78 11.56 -1.70
CA VAL A 233 14.80 10.91 -0.82
C VAL A 233 13.90 10.03 -1.67
N TYR A 234 14.07 8.72 -1.56
CA TYR A 234 13.31 7.74 -2.34
C TYR A 234 12.13 7.22 -1.53
N VAL A 235 10.93 7.55 -1.96
CA VAL A 235 9.67 7.14 -1.32
C VAL A 235 8.52 7.23 -2.34
N ASN A 236 7.50 6.40 -2.20
CA ASN A 236 6.29 6.40 -3.02
C ASN A 236 6.57 6.41 -4.55
N GLY A 237 7.54 5.59 -4.98
CA GLY A 237 7.90 5.41 -6.39
C GLY A 237 8.56 6.62 -7.05
N THR A 238 9.01 7.62 -6.28
CA THR A 238 9.73 8.79 -6.79
C THR A 238 10.94 9.15 -5.93
N ILE A 239 11.83 9.99 -6.45
CA ILE A 239 12.99 10.50 -5.71
C ILE A 239 12.92 12.02 -5.60
N TYR A 240 12.70 12.52 -4.40
CA TYR A 240 12.71 13.95 -4.11
C TYR A 240 14.14 14.50 -3.99
N GLU A 241 14.30 15.77 -4.30
CA GLU A 241 15.46 16.56 -3.87
C GLU A 241 15.43 16.70 -2.33
N PRO A 242 16.56 16.44 -1.62
CA PRO A 242 16.54 16.40 -0.15
C PRO A 242 16.02 17.67 0.54
N ASN A 243 16.43 18.87 0.08
CA ASN A 243 15.95 20.10 0.70
C ASN A 243 14.45 20.32 0.42
N MET A 244 13.98 19.98 -0.78
CA MET A 244 12.56 20.06 -1.12
C MET A 244 11.74 19.15 -0.20
N TYR A 245 12.17 17.90 0.00
CA TYR A 245 11.47 16.97 0.90
C TYR A 245 11.45 17.50 2.35
N TYR A 246 12.59 18.01 2.82
CA TYR A 246 12.69 18.60 4.16
C TYR A 246 11.76 19.82 4.31
N ASP A 247 11.77 20.75 3.35
CA ASP A 247 10.93 21.96 3.41
C ASP A 247 9.44 21.58 3.47
N LEU A 248 8.99 20.63 2.66
CA LEU A 248 7.63 20.09 2.71
C LEU A 248 7.31 19.44 4.06
N SER A 249 8.27 18.72 4.64
CA SER A 249 8.08 18.03 5.93
C SER A 249 7.90 18.99 7.12
N THR A 250 8.32 20.25 7.01
CA THR A 250 8.21 21.23 8.11
C THR A 250 6.77 21.54 8.50
N ILE A 251 5.79 21.27 7.65
CA ILE A 251 4.36 21.42 7.98
C ILE A 251 3.95 20.52 9.16
N THR A 252 4.68 19.45 9.42
CA THR A 252 4.45 18.57 10.60
C THR A 252 4.75 19.25 11.94
N ASN A 253 5.30 20.44 11.93
CA ASN A 253 5.47 21.28 13.13
C ASN A 253 4.22 22.08 13.47
N GLU A 254 3.25 22.17 12.56
CA GLU A 254 1.97 22.82 12.78
C GLU A 254 0.97 21.76 13.29
N GLU A 255 0.14 22.15 14.24
CA GLU A 255 -0.89 21.25 14.78
C GLU A 255 -1.92 20.92 13.69
N GLU A 256 -2.37 19.67 13.66
CA GLU A 256 -3.41 19.13 12.77
C GLU A 256 -3.07 19.12 11.26
N CYS A 257 -1.82 19.43 10.87
CA CYS A 257 -1.40 19.39 9.47
C CYS A 257 -0.83 18.03 9.08
N ILE A 258 -1.35 17.46 7.99
CA ILE A 258 -0.85 16.22 7.40
C ILE A 258 0.03 16.56 6.20
N PRO A 259 1.27 16.06 6.12
CA PRO A 259 2.21 16.38 5.07
C PRO A 259 1.91 15.58 3.78
N ILE A 260 0.81 15.89 3.11
CA ILE A 260 0.33 15.15 1.93
C ILE A 260 1.42 15.02 0.85
N ASP A 261 2.10 16.12 0.52
CA ASP A 261 3.14 16.15 -0.51
C ASP A 261 4.39 15.28 -0.17
N ASN A 262 4.58 14.90 1.10
CA ASN A 262 5.59 13.93 1.51
C ASN A 262 5.09 12.49 1.50
N LEU A 263 3.78 12.29 1.63
CA LEU A 263 3.14 10.99 1.85
C LEU A 263 2.54 10.40 0.58
N VAL A 264 2.12 11.24 -0.36
CA VAL A 264 1.47 10.79 -1.60
C VAL A 264 2.12 11.49 -2.80
N TRP A 265 2.64 10.69 -3.73
CA TRP A 265 3.13 11.19 -5.00
C TRP A 265 2.07 11.02 -6.09
N ILE A 266 1.85 12.07 -6.88
CA ILE A 266 0.95 12.03 -8.04
C ILE A 266 1.81 11.89 -9.29
N ASN A 267 1.72 10.74 -9.93
CA ASN A 267 2.36 10.46 -11.21
C ASN A 267 1.52 11.02 -12.35
N LEU A 268 2.19 11.52 -13.39
CA LEU A 268 1.55 12.03 -14.60
C LEU A 268 2.16 11.36 -15.83
N LEU A 269 1.31 10.81 -16.69
CA LEU A 269 1.69 10.17 -17.92
C LEU A 269 1.03 10.87 -19.11
N HIS A 270 1.77 11.04 -20.18
CA HIS A 270 1.27 11.60 -21.43
C HIS A 270 1.22 10.51 -22.50
N GLU A 271 0.03 10.22 -23.00
CA GLU A 271 -0.18 9.27 -24.09
C GLU A 271 -1.03 9.93 -25.17
N ASN A 272 -0.48 10.02 -26.39
CA ASN A 272 -1.12 10.71 -27.51
C ASN A 272 -1.55 12.15 -27.16
N ASP A 273 -2.85 12.45 -27.17
CA ASP A 273 -3.44 13.77 -26.90
C ASP A 273 -4.11 13.83 -25.51
N THR A 274 -3.84 12.85 -24.63
CA THR A 274 -4.43 12.74 -23.29
C THR A 274 -3.38 12.60 -22.21
N PHE A 275 -3.78 12.91 -20.99
CA PHE A 275 -2.97 12.66 -19.80
C PHE A 275 -3.66 11.64 -18.90
N SER A 276 -2.88 10.78 -18.30
CA SER A 276 -3.32 9.94 -17.17
C SER A 276 -2.54 10.33 -15.93
N GLY A 277 -3.18 10.22 -14.76
CA GLY A 277 -2.51 10.46 -13.49
C GLY A 277 -2.90 9.39 -12.48
N TYR A 278 -1.99 9.07 -11.57
CA TYR A 278 -2.25 8.12 -10.50
C TYR A 278 -1.45 8.45 -9.25
N THR A 279 -1.94 8.00 -8.11
CA THR A 279 -1.31 8.20 -6.80
C THR A 279 -0.44 7.02 -6.41
N ASN A 280 0.57 7.29 -5.58
CA ASN A 280 1.33 6.30 -4.83
C ASN A 280 1.49 6.79 -3.39
N GLY A 281 1.06 5.99 -2.41
CA GLY A 281 1.20 6.26 -0.99
C GLY A 281 -0.09 6.28 -0.19
N LEU A 282 -1.26 6.25 -0.84
CA LEU A 282 -2.56 6.23 -0.16
C LEU A 282 -2.80 4.92 0.60
N VAL A 283 -2.34 3.78 0.08
CA VAL A 283 -2.50 2.47 0.72
C VAL A 283 -1.89 2.44 2.12
N SER A 284 -0.72 3.04 2.33
CA SER A 284 -0.09 3.13 3.66
C SER A 284 -0.93 3.95 4.65
N LEU A 285 -1.79 4.84 4.15
CA LEU A 285 -2.74 5.63 4.93
C LEU A 285 -4.10 4.94 5.12
N GLY A 286 -4.31 3.76 4.51
CA GLY A 286 -5.55 2.99 4.59
C GLY A 286 -6.61 3.38 3.56
N TYR A 287 -6.20 3.99 2.44
CA TYR A 287 -7.09 4.36 1.33
C TYR A 287 -6.64 3.69 0.04
N ASP A 288 -7.59 3.45 -0.88
CA ASP A 288 -7.29 3.01 -2.23
C ASP A 288 -6.48 4.05 -3.02
N GLU A 289 -5.56 3.59 -3.86
CA GLU A 289 -4.91 4.48 -4.82
C GLU A 289 -5.93 5.01 -5.84
N ILE A 290 -5.72 6.24 -6.29
CA ILE A 290 -6.58 6.93 -7.26
C ILE A 290 -5.90 6.91 -8.64
N GLU A 291 -6.66 6.56 -9.67
CA GLU A 291 -6.26 6.69 -11.07
C GLU A 291 -7.27 7.55 -11.86
N VAL A 292 -6.77 8.47 -12.66
CA VAL A 292 -7.53 9.21 -13.67
C VAL A 292 -6.95 8.89 -15.03
N LEU A 293 -7.73 8.22 -15.88
CA LEU A 293 -7.25 7.70 -17.16
C LEU A 293 -7.71 8.57 -18.33
N ASP A 294 -6.83 8.77 -19.30
CA ASP A 294 -7.10 9.38 -20.61
C ASP A 294 -7.81 10.74 -20.55
N ALA A 295 -7.46 11.56 -19.56
CA ALA A 295 -8.05 12.89 -19.36
C ALA A 295 -7.67 13.86 -20.49
N LYS A 296 -8.65 14.58 -21.03
CA LYS A 296 -8.45 15.69 -21.98
C LYS A 296 -8.29 17.01 -21.20
N SER A 297 -7.17 17.17 -20.55
CA SER A 297 -6.83 18.34 -19.72
C SER A 297 -5.37 18.67 -19.84
N SER A 298 -4.94 19.79 -19.27
CA SER A 298 -3.52 20.04 -19.07
C SER A 298 -3.00 19.18 -17.91
N PRO A 299 -1.69 18.84 -17.88
CA PRO A 299 -1.10 18.08 -16.77
C PRO A 299 -1.27 18.78 -15.43
N GLN A 300 -1.26 20.10 -15.42
CA GLN A 300 -1.45 20.90 -14.19
C GLN A 300 -2.90 20.77 -13.66
N GLU A 301 -3.90 20.85 -14.53
CA GLU A 301 -5.31 20.68 -14.13
C GLU A 301 -5.56 19.26 -13.60
N LEU A 302 -5.03 18.25 -14.28
CA LEU A 302 -5.13 16.87 -13.83
C LEU A 302 -4.47 16.66 -12.47
N ARG A 303 -3.24 17.17 -12.28
CA ARG A 303 -2.54 17.10 -10.99
C ARG A 303 -3.35 17.75 -9.87
N ASN A 304 -3.85 18.96 -10.13
CA ASN A 304 -4.63 19.70 -9.13
C ASN A 304 -5.91 18.93 -8.76
N PHE A 305 -6.61 18.40 -9.76
CA PHE A 305 -7.81 17.59 -9.53
C PHE A 305 -7.51 16.37 -8.63
N ILE A 306 -6.47 15.59 -8.96
CA ILE A 306 -6.09 14.44 -8.14
C ILE A 306 -5.67 14.88 -6.73
N TYR A 307 -4.93 15.98 -6.61
CA TYR A 307 -4.50 16.51 -5.31
C TYR A 307 -5.70 16.94 -4.44
N ASP A 308 -6.72 17.55 -5.04
CA ASP A 308 -7.95 17.91 -4.35
C ASP A 308 -8.69 16.67 -3.85
N MET A 309 -8.74 15.58 -4.65
CA MET A 309 -9.32 14.30 -4.23
C MET A 309 -8.54 13.66 -3.08
N VAL A 310 -7.22 13.60 -3.18
CA VAL A 310 -6.32 13.11 -2.11
C VAL A 310 -6.52 13.91 -0.83
N SER A 311 -6.56 15.24 -0.95
CA SER A 311 -6.77 16.13 0.18
C SER A 311 -8.13 15.89 0.85
N TYR A 312 -9.18 15.74 0.04
CA TYR A 312 -10.52 15.45 0.54
C TYR A 312 -10.56 14.13 1.32
N VAL A 313 -10.03 13.07 0.73
CA VAL A 313 -9.99 11.73 1.35
C VAL A 313 -9.22 11.77 2.68
N ILE A 314 -8.02 12.38 2.70
CA ILE A 314 -7.16 12.39 3.88
C ILE A 314 -7.70 13.32 4.98
N TYR A 315 -8.07 14.58 4.66
CA TYR A 315 -8.48 15.54 5.69
C TYR A 315 -9.84 15.23 6.30
N TYR A 316 -10.76 14.69 5.52
CA TYR A 316 -12.12 14.37 6.00
C TYR A 316 -12.31 12.90 6.38
N ASP A 317 -11.26 12.08 6.25
CA ASP A 317 -11.29 10.64 6.56
C ASP A 317 -12.43 9.92 5.82
N VAL A 318 -12.49 10.15 4.51
CA VAL A 318 -13.57 9.63 3.65
C VAL A 318 -13.08 8.44 2.85
N THR A 319 -13.79 7.31 2.95
CA THR A 319 -13.60 6.18 2.04
C THR A 319 -14.54 6.33 0.85
N LEU A 320 -13.97 6.55 -0.33
CA LEU A 320 -14.72 6.55 -1.59
C LEU A 320 -15.08 5.13 -2.00
N LYS A 321 -16.27 4.95 -2.62
CA LYS A 321 -16.78 3.61 -2.95
C LYS A 321 -17.13 3.48 -4.42
N ASP A 322 -17.05 2.24 -4.90
CA ASP A 322 -17.50 1.87 -6.24
C ASP A 322 -18.93 2.33 -6.51
N GLY A 323 -19.15 2.93 -7.69
CA GLY A 323 -20.45 3.45 -8.13
C GLY A 323 -20.87 4.78 -7.52
N GLU A 324 -20.10 5.35 -6.60
CA GLU A 324 -20.34 6.71 -6.08
C GLU A 324 -19.94 7.77 -7.11
N THR A 325 -20.32 9.00 -6.83
CA THR A 325 -19.90 10.17 -7.58
C THR A 325 -19.32 11.22 -6.63
N ILE A 326 -18.34 11.97 -7.12
CA ILE A 326 -17.73 13.07 -6.40
C ILE A 326 -17.69 14.30 -7.31
N GLY A 327 -17.70 15.50 -6.74
CA GLY A 327 -17.62 16.75 -7.51
C GLY A 327 -17.63 17.98 -6.63
N PHE A 328 -17.20 19.12 -7.21
CA PHE A 328 -17.11 20.38 -6.51
C PHE A 328 -18.39 21.25 -6.63
N SER A 329 -19.32 20.87 -7.51
CA SER A 329 -20.62 21.53 -7.73
C SER A 329 -21.65 20.57 -8.34
N GLU A 330 -22.93 20.99 -8.41
CA GLU A 330 -24.01 20.20 -9.02
C GLU A 330 -23.76 19.87 -10.52
N ASP A 331 -22.98 20.67 -11.22
CA ASP A 331 -22.64 20.50 -12.64
C ASP A 331 -21.26 19.84 -12.85
N ASP A 332 -20.55 19.53 -11.78
CA ASP A 332 -19.19 18.99 -11.79
C ASP A 332 -19.19 17.63 -11.09
N ILE A 333 -19.63 16.61 -11.81
CA ILE A 333 -19.83 15.26 -11.28
C ILE A 333 -18.86 14.30 -11.95
N HIS A 334 -18.09 13.61 -11.13
CA HIS A 334 -17.12 12.59 -11.52
C HIS A 334 -17.53 11.22 -10.98
N THR A 335 -17.59 10.24 -11.86
CA THR A 335 -17.92 8.85 -11.46
C THR A 335 -16.70 8.15 -10.87
N ILE A 336 -16.93 7.28 -9.90
CA ILE A 336 -15.92 6.46 -9.24
C ILE A 336 -16.20 4.99 -9.59
N GLU A 337 -15.17 4.28 -10.05
CA GLU A 337 -15.19 2.86 -10.33
C GLU A 337 -14.01 2.18 -9.62
N LEU A 338 -14.26 1.20 -8.77
CA LEU A 338 -13.22 0.37 -8.18
C LEU A 338 -12.93 -0.81 -9.12
N SER A 339 -11.75 -0.85 -9.67
CA SER A 339 -11.33 -1.94 -10.57
C SER A 339 -9.82 -2.14 -10.51
N LYS A 340 -9.31 -3.21 -11.15
CA LYS A 340 -7.89 -3.51 -11.16
C LYS A 340 -7.07 -2.32 -11.67
N GLY A 341 -6.02 -1.96 -10.94
CA GLY A 341 -5.09 -0.88 -11.29
C GLY A 341 -4.50 -1.05 -12.69
N LYS A 342 -4.38 0.04 -13.43
CA LYS A 342 -3.67 0.10 -14.71
C LYS A 342 -2.19 0.42 -14.49
N PHE A 343 -1.89 1.27 -13.53
CA PHE A 343 -0.55 1.78 -13.24
C PHE A 343 -0.10 1.46 -11.80
N VAL A 344 -1.00 1.01 -10.96
CA VAL A 344 -0.73 0.61 -9.57
C VAL A 344 -1.04 -0.87 -9.37
N ASP A 345 -0.40 -1.49 -8.39
CA ASP A 345 -0.69 -2.86 -8.00
C ASP A 345 -2.03 -2.93 -7.25
N GLY A 346 -2.71 -4.06 -7.36
CA GLY A 346 -4.01 -4.27 -6.72
C GLY A 346 -5.17 -3.57 -7.43
N ASN A 347 -6.18 -3.13 -6.68
CA ASN A 347 -7.30 -2.33 -7.16
C ASN A 347 -7.01 -0.84 -6.97
N SER A 348 -7.70 -0.01 -7.72
CA SER A 348 -7.66 1.44 -7.58
C SER A 348 -9.01 2.07 -7.91
N LEU A 349 -9.25 3.25 -7.39
CA LEU A 349 -10.42 4.07 -7.72
C LEU A 349 -10.16 4.83 -9.02
N LYS A 350 -10.85 4.43 -10.10
CA LYS A 350 -10.85 5.17 -11.36
C LYS A 350 -11.83 6.32 -11.24
N ILE A 351 -11.34 7.55 -11.26
CA ILE A 351 -12.17 8.74 -11.20
C ILE A 351 -12.22 9.37 -12.60
N SER A 352 -13.43 9.57 -13.12
CA SER A 352 -13.59 10.23 -14.42
C SER A 352 -13.26 11.72 -14.30
N PHE A 353 -12.47 12.25 -15.23
CA PHE A 353 -12.16 13.67 -15.28
C PHE A 353 -12.09 14.16 -16.72
N ASN A 354 -12.91 15.18 -17.05
CA ASN A 354 -12.83 15.92 -18.30
C ASN A 354 -12.84 17.41 -17.94
N SER A 355 -11.78 18.12 -18.34
CA SER A 355 -11.77 19.59 -18.21
C SER A 355 -12.89 20.18 -19.03
N LYS A 356 -13.53 21.21 -18.49
CA LYS A 356 -14.59 22.00 -19.18
C LYS A 356 -14.03 22.82 -20.31
#